data_d216a1fbc7900150b68a79592f41972c
#
_entry.id   d216a1fbc7900150b68a79592f41972c
#
_cell.length_a   1.000
_cell.length_b   1.000
_cell.length_c   1.000
_cell.angle_alpha   90.00
_cell.angle_beta   90.00
_cell.angle_gamma   90.00
#
_symmetry.space_group_name_H-M   'P 1'
#
loop_
_entity.id
_entity.type
_entity.pdbx_description
1 polymer ?
#
loop_
_entity_poly.entity_id
_entity_poly.type
_entity_poly.pdbx_seq_one_letter_code
_entity_poly.pdbx_strand_id
1 'polypeptide(L)'
;NVLIVDQGHDSPWLASSELWSEQAHWVAGHPPAAGFDCTAQVRYRQQAQPCHVRVLGDGTLDVRFAHPQRAVTPGQSVVLYDGPECLGGAVIAATDAPLDTRREAHAA
;
A
#
# COMPACT_ATOMS: atom_id res chain seq x y z
N ASN A 1 24.90 2.27 -0.12
CA ASN A 1 24.68 1.43 0.17
C ASN A 1 24.69 0.94 0.08
N VAL A 2 24.90 1.18 -0.39
CA VAL A 2 24.80 0.30 -0.31
C VAL A 2 24.65 -0.21 -0.08
N LEU A 3 24.66 -0.15 -0.16
CA LEU A 3 24.39 -0.84 0.19
C LEU A 3 23.73 -1.16 0.48
N ILE A 4 24.29 -1.08 0.56
CA ILE A 4 23.17 -1.53 1.12
C ILE A 4 22.04 -1.56 0.28
N VAL A 5 22.17 -1.08 -0.61
CA VAL A 5 21.14 -1.06 -1.55
C VAL A 5 20.58 -2.38 -1.91
N ASP A 6 21.41 -3.28 -2.30
CA ASP A 6 20.94 -4.61 -2.61
C ASP A 6 20.40 -5.30 -1.43
N GLN A 7 21.03 -5.11 -0.33
CA GLN A 7 20.51 -5.69 0.86
C GLN A 7 19.15 -5.14 1.18
N GLY A 8 18.92 -3.91 0.84
CA GLY A 8 17.62 -3.33 1.03
C GLY A 8 16.52 -4.07 0.29
N HIS A 9 16.84 -4.66 -0.85
CA HIS A 9 15.85 -5.39 -1.62
C HIS A 9 15.25 -6.55 -0.85
N ASP A 10 16.05 -7.24 -0.11
CA ASP A 10 15.60 -8.42 0.59
C ASP A 10 15.45 -8.19 2.09
N SER A 11 15.64 -6.97 2.53
CA SER A 11 15.60 -6.67 3.95
C SER A 11 14.18 -6.73 4.48
N PRO A 12 13.92 -7.49 5.55
CA PRO A 12 12.60 -7.48 6.18
C PRO A 12 12.24 -6.12 6.79
N TRP A 13 13.23 -5.26 7.02
CA TRP A 13 12.98 -3.93 7.56
C TRP A 13 12.25 -3.03 6.59
N LEU A 14 12.32 -3.34 5.28
CA LEU A 14 11.66 -2.56 4.24
C LEU A 14 10.40 -3.20 3.72
N ALA A 15 10.01 -4.35 4.26
CA ALA A 15 8.82 -5.07 3.82
C ALA A 15 7.61 -4.61 4.60
N SER A 16 6.50 -4.43 3.89
CA SER A 16 5.22 -4.05 4.48
C SER A 16 4.18 -5.09 4.10
N SER A 17 3.41 -5.54 5.09
CA SER A 17 2.26 -6.41 4.86
C SER A 17 0.96 -5.62 4.85
N GLU A 18 0.97 -4.42 5.41
CA GLU A 18 -0.22 -3.62 5.57
C GLU A 18 0.11 -2.16 5.32
N LEU A 19 -0.83 -1.44 4.70
CA LEU A 19 -0.73 0.01 4.59
C LEU A 19 -2.06 0.64 4.93
N TRP A 20 -2.01 1.91 5.31
CA TRP A 20 -3.19 2.75 5.54
C TRP A 20 -3.09 3.94 4.61
N SER A 21 -4.22 4.33 4.03
CA SER A 21 -4.23 5.39 3.03
C SER A 21 -4.99 6.61 3.53
N GLU A 22 -4.82 7.70 2.78
CA GLU A 22 -5.73 8.84 2.85
C GLU A 22 -7.02 8.47 2.14
N GLN A 23 -7.93 9.42 2.02
CA GLN A 23 -9.24 9.15 1.43
C GLN A 23 -9.10 8.63 0.01
N ALA A 24 -9.81 7.56 -0.30
CA ALA A 24 -9.72 6.91 -1.60
C ALA A 24 -10.62 7.60 -2.63
N HIS A 25 -10.22 7.44 -3.88
CA HIS A 25 -11.00 7.87 -5.05
C HIS A 25 -11.39 6.63 -5.85
N TRP A 26 -12.65 6.51 -6.20
CA TRP A 26 -13.18 5.34 -6.89
C TRP A 26 -13.63 5.70 -8.30
N VAL A 27 -13.21 4.89 -9.28
CA VAL A 27 -13.58 5.12 -10.68
C VAL A 27 -15.09 5.08 -10.84
N ALA A 28 -15.76 4.15 -10.16
CA ALA A 28 -17.22 4.03 -10.22
C ALA A 28 -17.95 5.05 -9.34
N GLY A 29 -17.21 5.83 -8.54
CA GLY A 29 -17.80 6.79 -7.62
C GLY A 29 -18.08 6.21 -6.25
N HIS A 30 -17.88 4.90 -6.06
CA HIS A 30 -18.08 4.23 -4.78
C HIS A 30 -17.27 2.95 -4.77
N PRO A 31 -16.92 2.42 -3.57
CA PRO A 31 -16.20 1.16 -3.50
C PRO A 31 -17.11 -0.03 -3.85
N PRO A 32 -16.51 -1.17 -4.25
CA PRO A 32 -17.30 -2.38 -4.53
C PRO A 32 -18.02 -2.92 -3.30
N ALA A 33 -17.39 -2.78 -2.13
CA ALA A 33 -17.92 -3.25 -0.86
C ALA A 33 -17.14 -2.62 0.27
N ALA A 34 -17.58 -2.79 1.52
CA ALA A 34 -16.85 -2.30 2.68
C ALA A 34 -15.54 -3.07 2.90
N GLY A 35 -15.47 -4.32 2.46
CA GLY A 35 -14.26 -5.14 2.47
C GLY A 35 -14.28 -6.06 1.28
N PHE A 36 -13.15 -6.20 0.60
CA PHE A 36 -13.09 -7.01 -0.61
C PHE A 36 -11.65 -7.39 -0.94
N ASP A 37 -11.50 -8.48 -1.68
CA ASP A 37 -10.20 -8.91 -2.20
C ASP A 37 -10.01 -8.33 -3.60
N CYS A 38 -8.79 -7.93 -3.88
CA CYS A 38 -8.42 -7.41 -5.19
C CYS A 38 -6.91 -7.50 -5.35
N THR A 39 -6.36 -6.84 -6.36
CA THR A 39 -4.92 -6.66 -6.47
C THR A 39 -4.58 -5.18 -6.37
N ALA A 40 -3.37 -4.90 -5.92
CA ALA A 40 -2.93 -3.53 -5.72
C ALA A 40 -1.52 -3.33 -6.22
N GLN A 41 -1.27 -2.16 -6.78
CA GLN A 41 0.04 -1.73 -7.24
C GLN A 41 0.47 -0.53 -6.40
N VAL A 42 1.63 -0.63 -5.77
CA VAL A 42 2.15 0.43 -4.90
C VAL A 42 3.34 1.14 -5.51
N ARG A 43 3.81 0.69 -6.68
CA ARG A 43 4.92 1.30 -7.38
C ARG A 43 4.67 1.24 -8.88
N TYR A 44 5.16 2.25 -9.58
CA TYR A 44 5.10 2.26 -11.02
C TYR A 44 5.82 1.03 -11.59
N ARG A 45 5.25 0.39 -12.59
CA ARG A 45 5.78 -0.80 -13.26
C ARG A 45 5.82 -2.05 -12.39
N GLN A 46 5.25 -2.01 -11.21
CA GLN A 46 5.08 -3.22 -10.41
C GLN A 46 3.89 -4.00 -10.95
N GLN A 47 4.01 -5.33 -10.93
CA GLN A 47 2.84 -6.16 -11.14
C GLN A 47 1.93 -6.03 -9.92
N ALA A 48 0.64 -5.88 -10.15
CA ALA A 48 -0.32 -5.76 -9.05
C ALA A 48 -0.33 -7.04 -8.21
N GLN A 49 -0.44 -6.87 -6.90
CA GLN A 49 -0.28 -7.96 -5.93
C GLN A 49 -1.59 -8.21 -5.19
N PRO A 50 -1.89 -9.49 -4.85
CA PRO A 50 -3.13 -9.81 -4.14
C PRO A 50 -3.18 -9.12 -2.77
N CYS A 51 -4.36 -8.62 -2.44
CA CYS A 51 -4.57 -7.95 -1.16
C CYS A 51 -6.03 -8.01 -0.76
N HIS A 52 -6.28 -7.67 0.50
CA HIS A 52 -7.62 -7.45 1.03
C HIS A 52 -7.73 -6.00 1.43
N VAL A 53 -8.79 -5.34 0.98
CA VAL A 53 -9.03 -3.92 1.25
C VAL A 53 -10.22 -3.78 2.18
N ARG A 54 -10.07 -2.96 3.22
CA ARG A 54 -11.18 -2.53 4.06
C ARG A 54 -11.34 -1.03 3.90
N VAL A 55 -12.58 -0.62 3.62
CA VAL A 55 -12.91 0.80 3.51
C VAL A 55 -13.39 1.27 4.87
N LEU A 56 -12.67 2.22 5.44
CA LEU A 56 -12.98 2.72 6.79
C LEU A 56 -14.05 3.81 6.72
N GLY A 57 -14.60 4.15 7.86
CA GLY A 57 -15.75 5.07 7.90
C GLY A 57 -15.49 6.46 7.35
N ASP A 58 -14.22 6.91 7.37
CA ASP A 58 -13.83 8.20 6.83
C ASP A 58 -13.42 8.17 5.36
N GLY A 59 -13.55 7.01 4.71
CA GLY A 59 -13.17 6.86 3.33
C GLY A 59 -11.72 6.50 3.09
N THR A 60 -10.95 6.35 4.15
CA THR A 60 -9.58 5.86 4.06
C THR A 60 -9.56 4.35 3.92
N LEU A 61 -8.42 3.79 3.54
CA LEU A 61 -8.29 2.35 3.31
C LEU A 61 -7.30 1.73 4.27
N ASP A 62 -7.59 0.47 4.63
CA ASP A 62 -6.65 -0.45 5.25
C ASP A 62 -6.42 -1.55 4.22
N VAL A 63 -5.20 -1.66 3.71
CA VAL A 63 -4.86 -2.63 2.66
C VAL A 63 -3.87 -3.64 3.24
N ARG A 64 -4.26 -4.91 3.21
CA ARG A 64 -3.42 -6.01 3.70
C ARG A 64 -3.04 -6.90 2.53
N PHE A 65 -1.75 -7.05 2.32
CA PHE A 65 -1.22 -7.86 1.23
C PHE A 65 -1.11 -9.32 1.63
N ALA A 66 -1.36 -10.21 0.67
CA ALA A 66 -1.15 -11.64 0.88
C ALA A 66 0.32 -11.97 1.12
N HIS A 67 1.21 -11.18 0.51
CA HIS A 67 2.66 -11.34 0.67
C HIS A 67 3.28 -9.98 0.96
N PRO A 68 4.31 -9.91 1.80
CA PRO A 68 4.96 -8.63 2.10
C PRO A 68 5.42 -7.93 0.83
N GLN A 69 5.26 -6.62 0.81
CA GLN A 69 5.64 -5.77 -0.31
C GLN A 69 6.82 -4.92 0.08
N ARG A 70 7.78 -4.81 -0.84
CA ARG A 70 8.97 -4.04 -0.59
C ARG A 70 8.77 -2.58 -0.97
N ALA A 71 9.36 -1.70 -0.18
CA ALA A 71 9.45 -0.27 -0.50
C ALA A 71 8.10 0.41 -0.67
N VAL A 72 7.11 0.02 0.14
CA VAL A 72 5.85 0.74 0.21
C VAL A 72 6.13 2.05 0.93
N THR A 73 5.83 3.16 0.27
CA THR A 73 6.30 4.46 0.72
C THR A 73 5.15 5.43 0.94
N PRO A 74 5.02 6.00 2.15
CA PRO A 74 4.05 7.07 2.37
C PRO A 74 4.26 8.23 1.39
N GLY A 75 3.16 8.80 0.92
CA GLY A 75 3.18 9.85 -0.09
C GLY A 75 3.03 9.34 -1.51
N GLN A 76 3.30 8.06 -1.75
CA GLN A 76 3.03 7.46 -3.05
C GLN A 76 1.62 6.93 -3.10
N SER A 77 1.17 6.51 -4.28
CA SER A 77 -0.20 6.04 -4.46
C SER A 77 -0.27 4.52 -4.44
N VAL A 78 -1.36 4.01 -3.89
CA VAL A 78 -1.77 2.62 -4.09
C VAL A 78 -2.93 2.63 -5.09
N VAL A 79 -2.85 1.79 -6.11
CA VAL A 79 -3.87 1.69 -7.14
C VAL A 79 -4.45 0.29 -7.11
N LEU A 80 -5.77 0.20 -7.08
CA LEU A 80 -6.51 -1.05 -6.89
C LEU A 80 -7.10 -1.52 -8.19
N TYR A 81 -7.02 -2.85 -8.42
CA TYR A 81 -7.51 -3.47 -9.65
C TYR A 81 -8.34 -4.71 -9.35
N ASP A 82 -9.34 -4.93 -10.21
CA ASP A 82 -10.05 -6.20 -10.29
C ASP A 82 -9.72 -6.76 -11.67
N GLY A 83 -8.75 -7.70 -11.71
CA GLY A 83 -8.19 -8.12 -12.98
C GLY A 83 -7.59 -6.93 -13.71
N PRO A 84 -7.96 -6.68 -14.97
CA PRO A 84 -7.43 -5.54 -15.71
C PRO A 84 -8.15 -4.22 -15.39
N GLU A 85 -9.23 -4.27 -14.64
CA GLU A 85 -10.06 -3.09 -14.39
C GLU A 85 -9.53 -2.31 -13.21
N CYS A 86 -9.26 -1.02 -13.39
CA CYS A 86 -8.87 -0.13 -12.30
C CYS A 86 -10.09 0.23 -11.47
N LEU A 87 -10.04 -0.07 -10.18
CA LEU A 87 -11.13 0.25 -9.25
C LEU A 87 -11.00 1.65 -8.68
N GLY A 88 -9.77 2.10 -8.45
CA GLY A 88 -9.51 3.38 -7.82
C GLY A 88 -8.14 3.41 -7.19
N GLY A 89 -7.92 4.39 -6.33
CA GLY A 89 -6.66 4.53 -5.66
C GLY A 89 -6.67 5.53 -4.52
N ALA A 90 -5.56 5.60 -3.82
CA ALA A 90 -5.41 6.50 -2.69
C ALA A 90 -3.94 6.78 -2.45
N VAL A 91 -3.66 7.87 -1.73
CA VAL A 91 -2.31 8.18 -1.30
C VAL A 91 -2.01 7.37 -0.05
N ILE A 92 -0.84 6.75 -0.01
CA ILE A 92 -0.40 5.96 1.13
C ILE A 92 -0.03 6.91 2.26
N ALA A 93 -0.64 6.72 3.44
CA ALA A 93 -0.37 7.56 4.60
C ALA A 93 0.65 6.93 5.53
N ALA A 94 0.59 5.61 5.70
CA ALA A 94 1.49 4.90 6.62
C ALA A 94 1.57 3.44 6.24
N THR A 95 2.61 2.76 6.71
CA THR A 95 2.80 1.33 6.51
C THR A 95 3.23 0.69 7.82
N ASP A 96 3.23 -0.65 7.85
CA ASP A 96 3.71 -1.39 9.01
C ASP A 96 5.18 -1.79 8.90
N ALA A 97 5.92 -1.24 7.95
CA ALA A 97 7.34 -1.56 7.80
C ALA A 97 8.11 -1.11 9.05
N PRO A 98 8.99 -1.98 9.58
CA PRO A 98 9.76 -1.60 10.78
C PRO A 98 10.65 -0.38 10.58
N LEU A 99 11.15 -0.16 9.36
CA LEU A 99 11.98 1.00 9.06
C LEU A 99 11.23 1.99 8.21
N ASP A 100 10.17 2.55 8.75
CA ASP A 100 9.50 3.68 8.16
C ASP A 100 10.18 4.94 8.69
N THR A 101 11.03 5.55 7.88
CA THR A 101 11.85 6.68 8.32
C THR A 101 11.01 7.85 8.77
N ARG A 102 9.82 8.02 8.23
CA ARG A 102 8.96 9.12 8.66
C ARG A 102 8.47 8.89 10.07
N ARG A 103 8.08 7.66 10.40
CA ARG A 103 7.64 7.37 11.76
C ARG A 103 8.78 7.49 12.75
N GLU A 104 9.96 7.03 12.36
CA GLU A 104 11.13 7.16 13.23
C GLU A 104 11.47 8.62 13.47
N ALA A 105 11.40 9.43 12.44
CA ALA A 105 11.66 10.85 12.61
C ALA A 105 10.67 11.48 13.57
N HIS A 106 9.42 11.08 13.54
CA HIS A 106 8.44 11.59 14.49
C HIS A 106 8.65 11.07 15.89
N ALA A 107 9.12 9.85 15.99
CA ALA A 107 9.37 9.25 17.30
C ALA A 107 10.58 9.87 17.98
N ALA A 108 11.52 10.32 17.19
CA ALA A 108 12.71 10.96 17.74
C ALA A 108 12.40 12.36 18.24
#